data_c2489d1a06c68785f95804cb8ba54280
#
_entry.id   c2489d1a06c68785f95804cb8ba54280
#
_cell.length_a   1.000
_cell.length_b   1.000
_cell.length_c   1.000
_cell.angle_alpha   90.00
_cell.angle_beta   90.00
_cell.angle_gamma   90.00
#
_symmetry.space_group_name_H-M   'P 1'
#
loop_
_entity.id
_entity.type
_entity.pdbx_description
1 polymer ?
#
loop_
_entity_poly.entity_id
_entity_poly.type
_entity_poly.pdbx_seq_one_letter_code
_entity_poly.pdbx_strand_id
1 'polypeptide(L)'
;YEITTRLVGSEMCIRDTEREGKLKAVVTQNIDGLHQAAGSKTVYELHGSTLRNYCTRCGKFYPVSFIEEAGGKGDGVPRCTDCGGIVKPDVVLYEEGLDEATIEGAVSAIRRADMLIVGGTSLAVYPAAGLIRYFRGDDLVVINKQPTPADGMATLLVNKPIGQALSETEGEGGAICR
;
A
#
# COMPACT_ATOMS: atom_id res chain seq x y z
N TYR A 1 10.54 7.09 17.59
CA TYR A 1 10.41 7.43 16.17
C TYR A 1 8.96 7.85 15.94
N GLU A 2 8.77 9.14 15.69
CA GLU A 2 7.43 9.71 15.50
C GLU A 2 6.88 9.34 14.12
N ILE A 3 6.29 8.16 14.01
CA ILE A 3 5.48 7.76 12.85
C ILE A 3 4.21 8.65 12.76
N THR A 4 3.80 9.24 13.88
CA THR A 4 2.58 10.04 14.00
C THR A 4 2.56 11.33 13.19
N THR A 5 3.70 11.93 12.86
CA THR A 5 3.76 13.15 12.04
C THR A 5 3.71 12.90 10.53
N ARG A 6 3.88 11.66 10.06
CA ARG A 6 3.74 11.30 8.63
C ARG A 6 2.37 10.77 8.24
N LEU A 7 1.54 10.40 9.22
CA LEU A 7 0.16 9.95 9.01
C LEU A 7 -0.82 11.11 8.75
N VAL A 8 -0.33 12.30 8.52
CA VAL A 8 -1.17 13.48 8.25
C VAL A 8 -1.43 13.54 6.76
N GLY A 9 -2.62 13.14 6.33
CA GLY A 9 -3.06 13.33 4.96
C GLY A 9 -3.82 12.13 4.36
N SER A 10 -3.35 11.61 3.24
CA SER A 10 -4.08 10.66 2.40
C SER A 10 -4.53 9.39 3.11
N GLU A 11 -3.66 8.78 3.95
CA GLU A 11 -3.96 7.49 4.61
C GLU A 11 -5.13 7.61 5.59
N MET A 12 -5.24 8.76 6.28
CA MET A 12 -6.35 9.01 7.19
C MET A 12 -7.67 9.23 6.45
N CYS A 13 -7.66 10.00 5.36
CA CYS A 13 -8.83 10.19 4.49
C CYS A 13 -9.28 8.87 3.87
N ILE A 14 -8.33 8.06 3.41
CA ILE A 14 -8.60 6.72 2.85
C ILE A 14 -9.25 5.82 3.91
N ARG A 15 -8.71 5.79 5.15
CA ARG A 15 -9.30 5.05 6.26
C ARG A 15 -10.72 5.52 6.59
N ASP A 16 -10.96 6.83 6.62
CA ASP A 16 -12.29 7.36 6.96
C ASP A 16 -13.32 6.98 5.89
N THR A 17 -12.93 7.00 4.61
CA THR A 17 -13.75 6.50 3.49
C THR A 17 -14.07 5.00 3.63
N GLU A 18 -13.11 4.19 4.15
CA GLU A 18 -13.36 2.78 4.47
C GLU A 18 -14.36 2.63 5.63
N ARG A 19 -14.22 3.44 6.70
CA ARG A 19 -15.16 3.43 7.84
C ARG A 19 -16.58 3.81 7.46
N GLU A 20 -16.76 4.67 6.46
CA GLU A 20 -18.07 5.01 5.88
C GLU A 20 -18.62 3.89 4.99
N GLY A 21 -17.89 2.81 4.78
CA GLY A 21 -18.29 1.68 3.95
C GLY A 21 -18.24 1.93 2.43
N LYS A 22 -17.72 3.07 2.02
CA LYS A 22 -17.56 3.45 0.60
C LYS A 22 -16.33 2.77 -0.01
N LEU A 23 -15.16 2.85 0.64
CA LEU A 23 -13.96 2.17 0.22
C LEU A 23 -13.99 0.70 0.66
N LYS A 24 -13.75 -0.22 -0.27
CA LYS A 24 -13.79 -1.67 -0.02
C LYS A 24 -12.42 -2.28 0.24
N ALA A 25 -11.38 -1.73 -0.35
CA ALA A 25 -10.00 -2.18 -0.17
C ALA A 25 -9.00 -1.10 -0.60
N VAL A 26 -7.82 -1.16 -0.02
CA VAL A 26 -6.62 -0.47 -0.48
C VAL A 26 -5.70 -1.50 -1.14
N VAL A 27 -5.23 -1.21 -2.35
CA VAL A 27 -4.20 -1.99 -3.04
C VAL A 27 -2.98 -1.11 -3.14
N THR A 28 -1.90 -1.46 -2.44
CA THR A 28 -0.71 -0.61 -2.35
C THR A 28 0.56 -1.30 -2.82
N GLN A 29 1.44 -0.53 -3.45
CA GLN A 29 2.81 -0.92 -3.77
C GLN A 29 3.80 -0.54 -2.64
N ASN A 30 3.35 0.27 -1.67
CA ASN A 30 4.16 0.69 -0.54
C ASN A 30 4.34 -0.46 0.45
N ILE A 31 5.51 -0.47 1.11
CA ILE A 31 5.92 -1.50 2.07
C ILE A 31 6.01 -0.98 3.51
N ASP A 32 5.59 0.27 3.73
CA ASP A 32 5.78 1.02 4.99
C ASP A 32 4.70 0.76 6.06
N GLY A 33 3.58 0.10 5.70
CA GLY A 33 2.48 -0.20 6.60
C GLY A 33 1.67 1.02 7.06
N LEU A 34 1.79 2.17 6.39
CA LEU A 34 1.12 3.41 6.81
C LEU A 34 -0.41 3.33 6.73
N HIS A 35 -0.96 2.59 5.77
CA HIS A 35 -2.41 2.37 5.68
C HIS A 35 -2.96 1.64 6.91
N GLN A 36 -2.29 0.57 7.34
CA GLN A 36 -2.65 -0.18 8.54
C GLN A 36 -2.44 0.67 9.81
N ALA A 37 -1.34 1.42 9.88
CA ALA A 37 -1.07 2.33 10.99
C ALA A 37 -2.12 3.45 11.10
N ALA A 38 -2.68 3.90 9.98
CA ALA A 38 -3.82 4.82 9.95
C ALA A 38 -5.15 4.17 10.38
N GLY A 39 -5.23 2.83 10.38
CA GLY A 39 -6.39 2.05 10.80
C GLY A 39 -7.22 1.46 9.67
N SER A 40 -6.74 1.46 8.41
CA SER A 40 -7.34 0.72 7.30
C SER A 40 -7.26 -0.78 7.57
N LYS A 41 -8.35 -1.52 7.27
CA LYS A 41 -8.49 -2.94 7.60
C LYS A 41 -8.21 -3.85 6.41
N THR A 42 -8.70 -3.47 5.22
CA THR A 42 -8.57 -4.27 4.00
C THR A 42 -7.48 -3.68 3.13
N VAL A 43 -6.24 -4.12 3.36
CA VAL A 43 -5.05 -3.62 2.65
C VAL A 43 -4.31 -4.78 1.99
N TYR A 44 -4.17 -4.73 0.67
CA TYR A 44 -3.38 -5.66 -0.13
C TYR A 44 -2.01 -5.03 -0.42
N GLU A 45 -0.98 -5.45 0.31
CA GLU A 45 0.40 -4.99 0.16
C GLU A 45 1.11 -5.83 -0.91
N LEU A 46 1.05 -5.40 -2.17
CA LEU A 46 1.55 -6.17 -3.33
C LEU A 46 3.05 -6.49 -3.25
N HIS A 47 3.82 -5.62 -2.63
CA HIS A 47 5.28 -5.80 -2.49
C HIS A 47 5.68 -6.20 -1.06
N GLY A 48 4.72 -6.67 -0.25
CA GLY A 48 4.95 -7.08 1.13
C GLY A 48 5.11 -5.92 2.11
N SER A 49 5.84 -6.14 3.21
CA SER A 49 5.98 -5.15 4.29
C SER A 49 7.33 -5.26 5.00
N THR A 50 7.90 -4.12 5.35
CA THR A 50 9.09 -4.04 6.22
C THR A 50 8.77 -4.36 7.68
N LEU A 51 7.49 -4.35 8.06
CA LEU A 51 7.05 -4.64 9.43
C LEU A 51 7.00 -6.15 9.75
N ARG A 52 7.01 -7.00 8.73
CA ARG A 52 7.10 -8.47 8.86
C ARG A 52 8.47 -8.93 8.40
N ASN A 53 9.12 -9.79 9.19
CA ASN A 53 10.44 -10.29 8.87
C ASN A 53 10.50 -11.79 9.16
N TYR A 54 11.16 -12.55 8.30
CA TYR A 54 11.23 -14.01 8.43
C TYR A 54 12.64 -14.53 8.24
N CYS A 55 12.96 -15.60 8.97
CA CYS A 55 14.17 -16.35 8.74
C CYS A 55 14.10 -17.05 7.38
N THR A 56 15.09 -16.83 6.52
CA THR A 56 15.17 -17.42 5.18
C THR A 56 15.37 -18.94 5.19
N ARG A 57 15.74 -19.53 6.35
CA ARG A 57 15.99 -20.98 6.49
C ARG A 57 14.83 -21.73 7.14
N CYS A 58 14.28 -21.23 8.25
CA CYS A 58 13.26 -21.92 9.03
C CYS A 58 11.90 -21.23 9.05
N GLY A 59 11.74 -20.06 8.41
CA GLY A 59 10.46 -19.34 8.34
C GLY A 59 10.03 -18.67 9.64
N LYS A 60 10.84 -18.69 10.71
CA LYS A 60 10.48 -18.06 11.98
C LYS A 60 10.26 -16.56 11.79
N PHE A 61 9.14 -16.06 12.31
CA PHE A 61 8.78 -14.63 12.29
C PHE A 61 9.61 -13.83 13.29
N TYR A 62 9.92 -12.59 12.91
CA TYR A 62 10.57 -11.57 13.73
C TYR A 62 9.92 -10.20 13.54
N PRO A 63 9.65 -9.45 14.62
CA PRO A 63 9.14 -8.08 14.52
C PRO A 63 10.23 -7.12 14.02
N VAL A 64 9.84 -5.93 13.58
CA VAL A 64 10.78 -4.90 13.10
C VAL A 64 11.80 -4.49 14.14
N SER A 65 11.43 -4.45 15.43
CA SER A 65 12.34 -4.14 16.53
C SER A 65 13.55 -5.07 16.59
N PHE A 66 13.37 -6.36 16.25
CA PHE A 66 14.50 -7.31 16.18
C PHE A 66 15.52 -6.91 15.10
N ILE A 67 15.02 -6.40 13.95
CA ILE A 67 15.89 -5.95 12.86
C ILE A 67 16.65 -4.68 13.27
N GLU A 68 15.97 -3.73 13.90
CA GLU A 68 16.55 -2.47 14.38
C GLU A 68 17.65 -2.72 15.40
N GLU A 69 17.41 -3.63 16.34
CA GLU A 69 18.41 -4.02 17.34
C GLU A 69 19.63 -4.72 16.73
N ALA A 70 19.44 -5.52 15.70
CA ALA A 70 20.52 -6.24 15.03
C ALA A 70 21.39 -5.30 14.18
N GLY A 71 20.81 -4.26 13.57
CA GLY A 71 21.51 -3.29 12.73
C GLY A 71 22.61 -2.51 13.44
N GLY A 72 22.57 -2.44 14.79
CA GLY A 72 23.59 -1.83 15.62
C GLY A 72 24.67 -2.79 16.14
N LYS A 73 24.65 -4.08 15.80
CA LYS A 73 25.51 -5.12 16.39
C LYS A 73 26.24 -5.92 15.30
N GLY A 74 27.51 -6.24 15.55
CA GLY A 74 28.31 -7.13 14.71
C GLY A 74 28.44 -6.64 13.26
N ASP A 75 28.08 -7.51 12.30
CA ASP A 75 28.07 -7.21 10.86
C ASP A 75 26.79 -6.51 10.40
N GLY A 76 25.87 -6.20 11.32
CA GLY A 76 24.59 -5.58 11.03
C GLY A 76 23.55 -6.53 10.37
N VAL A 77 23.89 -7.80 10.18
CA VAL A 77 23.00 -8.78 9.55
C VAL A 77 22.15 -9.50 10.59
N PRO A 78 20.81 -9.34 10.59
CA PRO A 78 19.94 -10.03 11.53
C PRO A 78 19.99 -11.54 11.31
N ARG A 79 20.22 -12.30 12.40
CA ARG A 79 20.30 -13.77 12.36
C ARG A 79 19.27 -14.42 13.25
N CYS A 80 18.66 -15.47 12.74
CA CYS A 80 17.66 -16.26 13.46
C CYS A 80 18.24 -16.84 14.76
N THR A 81 17.52 -16.65 15.86
CA THR A 81 17.91 -17.16 17.18
C THR A 81 17.88 -18.68 17.26
N ASP A 82 17.11 -19.38 16.41
CA ASP A 82 16.92 -20.81 16.46
C ASP A 82 17.87 -21.57 15.54
N CYS A 83 18.14 -21.05 14.33
CA CYS A 83 18.91 -21.79 13.32
C CYS A 83 20.11 -21.02 12.74
N GLY A 84 20.33 -19.77 13.17
CA GLY A 84 21.42 -18.93 12.67
C GLY A 84 21.24 -18.44 11.21
N GLY A 85 20.12 -18.74 10.57
CA GLY A 85 19.82 -18.25 9.21
C GLY A 85 19.62 -16.74 9.19
N ILE A 86 19.76 -16.12 8.01
CA ILE A 86 19.52 -14.67 7.83
C ILE A 86 18.03 -14.38 8.00
N VAL A 87 17.71 -13.31 8.71
CA VAL A 87 16.34 -12.79 8.81
C VAL A 87 16.19 -11.64 7.82
N LYS A 88 15.20 -11.74 6.92
CA LYS A 88 14.92 -10.79 5.84
C LYS A 88 13.52 -10.20 6.03
N PRO A 89 13.30 -8.90 5.68
CA PRO A 89 11.95 -8.37 5.55
C PRO A 89 11.12 -9.14 4.53
N ASP A 90 9.82 -9.24 4.78
CA ASP A 90 8.82 -9.78 3.86
C ASP A 90 8.53 -8.79 2.74
N VAL A 91 9.56 -8.48 1.97
CA VAL A 91 9.52 -7.52 0.85
C VAL A 91 9.91 -8.24 -0.42
N VAL A 92 9.10 -8.05 -1.46
CA VAL A 92 9.36 -8.57 -2.80
C VAL A 92 10.49 -7.78 -3.44
N LEU A 93 11.58 -8.47 -3.80
CA LEU A 93 12.74 -7.89 -4.48
C LEU A 93 12.58 -8.00 -6.01
N TYR A 94 13.49 -7.35 -6.75
CA TYR A 94 13.55 -7.51 -8.19
C TYR A 94 13.72 -8.99 -8.56
N GLU A 95 12.97 -9.42 -9.60
CA GLU A 95 12.92 -10.80 -10.09
C GLU A 95 12.16 -11.79 -9.18
N GLU A 96 11.70 -11.37 -8.01
CA GLU A 96 10.80 -12.17 -7.17
C GLU A 96 9.34 -12.01 -7.63
N GLY A 97 8.56 -13.10 -7.57
CA GLY A 97 7.11 -13.08 -7.85
C GLY A 97 6.35 -12.43 -6.70
N LEU A 98 5.23 -11.78 -7.03
CA LEU A 98 4.29 -11.29 -6.02
C LEU A 98 3.54 -12.49 -5.39
N ASP A 99 3.08 -12.32 -4.14
CA ASP A 99 2.26 -13.33 -3.46
C ASP A 99 0.92 -13.54 -4.19
N GLU A 100 0.64 -14.78 -4.59
CA GLU A 100 -0.54 -15.13 -5.38
C GLU A 100 -1.85 -14.81 -4.64
N ALA A 101 -1.93 -15.08 -3.34
CA ALA A 101 -3.14 -14.82 -2.55
C ALA A 101 -3.41 -13.31 -2.44
N THR A 102 -2.37 -12.51 -2.28
CA THR A 102 -2.47 -11.03 -2.26
C THR A 102 -2.94 -10.50 -3.61
N ILE A 103 -2.39 -11.02 -4.72
CA ILE A 103 -2.83 -10.64 -6.08
C ILE A 103 -4.28 -11.02 -6.31
N GLU A 104 -4.68 -12.24 -5.98
CA GLU A 104 -6.06 -12.71 -6.16
C GLU A 104 -7.06 -11.87 -5.38
N GLY A 105 -6.73 -11.55 -4.12
CA GLY A 105 -7.53 -10.65 -3.29
C GLY A 105 -7.66 -9.25 -3.90
N ALA A 106 -6.55 -8.66 -4.32
CA ALA A 106 -6.51 -7.34 -4.96
C ALA A 106 -7.32 -7.32 -6.27
N VAL A 107 -7.11 -8.30 -7.15
CA VAL A 107 -7.85 -8.44 -8.43
C VAL A 107 -9.35 -8.62 -8.16
N SER A 108 -9.71 -9.45 -7.17
CA SER A 108 -11.11 -9.65 -6.78
C SER A 108 -11.75 -8.35 -6.29
N ALA A 109 -11.05 -7.55 -5.49
CA ALA A 109 -11.53 -6.26 -5.02
C ALA A 109 -11.71 -5.27 -6.19
N ILE A 110 -10.70 -5.15 -7.07
CA ILE A 110 -10.74 -4.27 -8.24
C ILE A 110 -11.89 -4.63 -9.19
N ARG A 111 -12.12 -5.93 -9.44
CA ARG A 111 -13.21 -6.39 -10.34
C ARG A 111 -14.60 -6.07 -9.83
N ARG A 112 -14.79 -5.98 -8.52
CA ARG A 112 -16.09 -5.71 -7.87
C ARG A 112 -16.31 -4.24 -7.55
N ALA A 113 -15.34 -3.39 -7.81
CA ALA A 113 -15.46 -1.97 -7.56
C ALA A 113 -16.28 -1.29 -8.65
N ASP A 114 -17.18 -0.39 -8.26
CA ASP A 114 -17.91 0.49 -9.17
C ASP A 114 -17.01 1.65 -9.59
N MET A 115 -16.14 2.12 -8.68
CA MET A 115 -15.15 3.16 -8.90
C MET A 115 -13.76 2.66 -8.51
N LEU A 116 -12.76 2.95 -9.32
CA LEU A 116 -11.35 2.73 -9.01
C LEU A 116 -10.60 4.07 -8.94
N ILE A 117 -9.99 4.35 -7.79
CA ILE A 117 -9.13 5.52 -7.63
C ILE A 117 -7.67 5.06 -7.68
N VAL A 118 -6.91 5.59 -8.60
CA VAL A 118 -5.47 5.37 -8.73
C VAL A 118 -4.75 6.64 -8.29
N GLY A 119 -3.90 6.55 -7.27
CA GLY A 119 -3.28 7.72 -6.69
C GLY A 119 -1.81 7.56 -6.31
N GLY A 120 -1.02 8.62 -6.46
CA GLY A 120 0.36 8.69 -5.96
C GLY A 120 1.32 7.66 -6.60
N THR A 121 1.07 7.20 -7.82
CA THR A 121 1.89 6.19 -8.49
C THR A 121 2.21 6.59 -9.93
N SER A 122 3.39 6.17 -10.41
CA SER A 122 3.76 6.33 -11.82
C SER A 122 3.12 5.27 -12.74
N LEU A 123 2.55 4.20 -12.17
CA LEU A 123 2.07 3.00 -12.89
C LEU A 123 3.13 2.40 -13.84
N ALA A 124 4.41 2.49 -13.46
CA ALA A 124 5.52 1.99 -14.25
C ALA A 124 6.04 0.62 -13.79
N VAL A 125 5.75 0.22 -12.55
CA VAL A 125 6.26 -1.02 -11.94
C VAL A 125 5.28 -2.16 -12.17
N TYR A 126 5.71 -3.13 -13.00
CA TYR A 126 4.94 -4.35 -13.26
C TYR A 126 5.40 -5.48 -12.32
N PRO A 127 4.50 -6.44 -11.98
CA PRO A 127 3.13 -6.63 -12.50
C PRO A 127 2.05 -5.76 -11.83
N ALA A 128 2.35 -5.06 -10.73
CA ALA A 128 1.38 -4.29 -9.96
C ALA A 128 0.61 -3.24 -10.80
N ALA A 129 1.31 -2.50 -11.67
CA ALA A 129 0.70 -1.52 -12.57
C ALA A 129 -0.33 -2.15 -13.53
N GLY A 130 -0.18 -3.44 -13.84
CA GLY A 130 -1.11 -4.18 -14.70
C GLY A 130 -2.47 -4.49 -14.07
N LEU A 131 -2.60 -4.37 -12.74
CA LEU A 131 -3.84 -4.71 -12.04
C LEU A 131 -5.03 -3.82 -12.41
N ILE A 132 -4.77 -2.59 -12.83
CA ILE A 132 -5.81 -1.66 -13.32
C ILE A 132 -6.65 -2.26 -14.46
N ARG A 133 -6.09 -3.17 -15.26
CA ARG A 133 -6.77 -3.84 -16.39
C ARG A 133 -7.90 -4.76 -15.96
N TYR A 134 -7.96 -5.13 -14.68
CA TYR A 134 -9.04 -5.95 -14.14
C TYR A 134 -10.26 -5.14 -13.71
N PHE A 135 -10.16 -3.82 -13.67
CA PHE A 135 -11.31 -2.94 -13.40
C PHE A 135 -12.37 -3.09 -14.49
N ARG A 136 -13.64 -3.11 -14.08
CA ARG A 136 -14.81 -3.31 -14.95
C ARG A 136 -15.91 -2.29 -14.72
N GLY A 137 -15.73 -1.39 -13.74
CA GLY A 137 -16.65 -0.29 -13.47
C GLY A 137 -16.48 0.86 -14.46
N ASP A 138 -17.32 1.86 -14.31
CA ASP A 138 -17.38 3.00 -15.24
C ASP A 138 -16.49 4.17 -14.79
N ASP A 139 -16.21 4.28 -13.48
CA ASP A 139 -15.53 5.43 -12.90
C ASP A 139 -14.06 5.12 -12.54
N LEU A 140 -13.16 5.47 -13.45
CA LEU A 140 -11.71 5.45 -13.21
C LEU A 140 -11.22 6.85 -12.90
N VAL A 141 -10.78 7.08 -11.66
CA VAL A 141 -10.21 8.36 -11.20
C VAL A 141 -8.70 8.22 -11.07
N VAL A 142 -7.95 9.13 -11.67
CA VAL A 142 -6.48 9.18 -11.51
C VAL A 142 -6.10 10.47 -10.79
N ILE A 143 -5.46 10.34 -9.63
CA ILE A 143 -4.97 11.45 -8.80
C ILE A 143 -3.45 11.37 -8.74
N ASN A 144 -2.76 12.13 -9.57
CA ASN A 144 -1.30 12.12 -9.59
C ASN A 144 -0.72 13.46 -10.03
N LYS A 145 0.49 13.80 -9.54
CA LYS A 145 1.17 15.05 -9.92
C LYS A 145 1.70 15.02 -11.35
N GLN A 146 2.10 13.84 -11.81
CA GLN A 146 2.71 13.62 -13.11
C GLN A 146 1.78 12.78 -13.99
N PRO A 147 1.85 12.91 -15.31
CA PRO A 147 1.13 12.03 -16.22
C PRO A 147 1.42 10.54 -15.98
N THR A 148 0.41 9.71 -16.20
CA THR A 148 0.51 8.25 -16.06
C THR A 148 0.01 7.54 -17.32
N PRO A 149 0.38 6.28 -17.55
CA PRO A 149 -0.16 5.49 -18.66
C PRO A 149 -1.69 5.26 -18.58
N ALA A 150 -2.30 5.51 -17.43
CA ALA A 150 -3.74 5.36 -17.22
C ALA A 150 -4.56 6.61 -17.57
N ASP A 151 -3.93 7.75 -17.80
CA ASP A 151 -4.61 9.02 -18.02
C ASP A 151 -5.63 8.95 -19.17
N GLY A 152 -5.28 8.25 -20.26
CA GLY A 152 -6.17 8.08 -21.41
C GLY A 152 -7.40 7.20 -21.16
N MET A 153 -7.44 6.47 -20.04
CA MET A 153 -8.58 5.62 -19.65
C MET A 153 -9.41 6.26 -18.52
N ALA A 154 -8.88 7.31 -17.90
CA ALA A 154 -9.52 7.92 -16.74
C ALA A 154 -10.78 8.70 -17.12
N THR A 155 -11.84 8.53 -16.33
CA THR A 155 -13.04 9.37 -16.41
C THR A 155 -12.83 10.71 -15.70
N LEU A 156 -11.92 10.74 -14.73
CA LEU A 156 -11.52 11.97 -14.03
C LEU A 156 -10.01 11.98 -13.78
N LEU A 157 -9.35 13.08 -14.18
CA LEU A 157 -7.95 13.35 -13.88
C LEU A 157 -7.82 14.49 -12.87
N VAL A 158 -7.07 14.25 -11.79
CA VAL A 158 -6.78 15.25 -10.76
C VAL A 158 -5.27 15.42 -10.64
N ASN A 159 -4.73 16.48 -11.22
CA ASN A 159 -3.29 16.78 -11.24
C ASN A 159 -2.83 17.47 -9.95
N LYS A 160 -3.01 16.80 -8.80
CA LYS A 160 -2.65 17.28 -7.47
C LYS A 160 -1.98 16.17 -6.64
N PRO A 161 -1.30 16.52 -5.53
CA PRO A 161 -0.95 15.55 -4.51
C PRO A 161 -2.22 14.87 -3.99
N ILE A 162 -2.19 13.53 -3.82
CA ILE A 162 -3.36 12.77 -3.38
C ILE A 162 -3.90 13.27 -2.03
N GLY A 163 -3.04 13.58 -1.07
CA GLY A 163 -3.45 14.13 0.22
C GLY A 163 -4.22 15.44 0.09
N GLN A 164 -3.80 16.34 -0.81
CA GLN A 164 -4.50 17.60 -1.08
C GLN A 164 -5.85 17.33 -1.77
N ALA A 165 -5.86 16.45 -2.78
CA ALA A 165 -7.09 16.15 -3.51
C ALA A 165 -8.18 15.55 -2.62
N LEU A 166 -7.79 14.66 -1.69
CA LEU A 166 -8.75 14.02 -0.78
C LEU A 166 -9.19 14.93 0.37
N SER A 167 -8.39 15.93 0.76
CA SER A 167 -8.77 16.90 1.80
C SER A 167 -9.65 18.05 1.28
N GLU A 168 -9.54 18.40 -0.01
CA GLU A 168 -10.32 19.50 -0.61
C GLU A 168 -11.78 19.11 -0.90
N THR A 169 -12.19 17.86 -0.74
CA THR A 169 -13.60 17.42 -0.89
C THR A 169 -14.50 17.90 0.25
N GLU A 170 -14.02 18.76 1.15
CA GLU A 170 -14.73 19.30 2.32
C GLU A 170 -15.62 20.56 2.03
N GLY A 171 -15.97 20.83 0.77
CA GLY A 171 -16.81 21.95 0.41
C GLY A 171 -18.19 21.55 -0.12
N GLU A 172 -19.20 21.44 0.75
CA GLU A 172 -20.63 21.18 0.51
C GLU A 172 -21.10 19.74 0.78
N GLY A 173 -21.00 19.29 2.04
CA GLY A 173 -21.71 18.06 2.43
C GLY A 173 -21.02 17.08 3.37
N GLY A 174 -20.25 17.57 4.34
CA GLY A 174 -19.73 16.71 5.41
C GLY A 174 -18.28 16.28 5.22
N ALA A 175 -17.48 16.59 6.21
CA ALA A 175 -16.05 16.29 6.27
C ALA A 175 -15.76 14.80 6.00
N ILE A 176 -15.00 14.50 4.97
CA ILE A 176 -14.48 13.14 4.69
C ILE A 176 -13.28 12.83 5.60
N CYS A 177 -12.61 13.86 6.13
CA CYS A 177 -11.52 13.74 7.09
C CYS A 177 -11.84 14.50 8.37
N ARG A 178 -11.94 13.83 9.49
CA ARG A 178 -11.98 14.40 10.85
C ARG A 178 -10.88 13.78 11.70
#